data_4981ff4e24e3911c69457573c87e15a6
#
_entry.id   4981ff4e24e3911c69457573c87e15a6
#
_cell.length_a   1.000
_cell.length_b   1.000
_cell.length_c   1.000
_cell.angle_alpha   90.00
_cell.angle_beta   90.00
_cell.angle_gamma   90.00
#
_symmetry.space_group_name_H-M   'P 1'
#
loop_
_entity.id
_entity.type
_entity.pdbx_description
1 polymer ?
#
loop_
_entity_poly.entity_id
_entity_poly.type
_entity_poly.pdbx_seq_one_letter_code
_entity_poly.pdbx_strand_id
1 'polypeptide(L)'
;MAKYRKTFTSNGKVVSTANQVIDFTQDSFPYNNCNVQYLHIQTFATALRIKLNDESAIHWIDADEDFLIDDINIDKFIILDSGVEYYYTAMSVE
;
A
#
# COMPACT_ATOMS: atom_id res chain seq x y z
N MET A 1 -2.61 13.28 21.11
CA MET A 1 -1.75 13.73 19.98
C MET A 1 -1.78 12.69 18.89
N ALA A 2 -1.94 13.12 17.65
CA ALA A 2 -1.98 12.21 16.53
C ALA A 2 -0.59 11.67 16.23
N LYS A 3 -0.49 10.36 16.01
CA LYS A 3 0.75 9.69 15.62
C LYS A 3 1.12 10.02 14.18
N TYR A 4 0.13 10.02 13.27
CA TYR A 4 0.36 10.21 11.85
C TYR A 4 0.09 11.66 11.45
N ARG A 5 0.87 12.17 10.51
CA ARG A 5 0.80 13.56 10.06
C ARG A 5 0.38 13.72 8.61
N LYS A 6 0.57 12.70 7.79
CA LYS A 6 0.26 12.77 6.37
C LYS A 6 -0.44 11.51 5.92
N THR A 7 -1.33 11.66 4.96
CA THR A 7 -2.03 10.52 4.36
C THR A 7 -1.81 10.50 2.86
N PHE A 8 -1.79 9.30 2.31
CA PHE A 8 -1.69 9.05 0.88
C PHE A 8 -2.77 8.06 0.50
N THR A 9 -3.38 8.25 -0.65
CA THR A 9 -4.38 7.29 -1.13
C THR A 9 -4.18 7.05 -2.62
N SER A 10 -4.83 6.01 -3.13
CA SER A 10 -4.89 5.75 -4.56
C SER A 10 -5.88 6.69 -5.29
N ASN A 11 -6.53 7.60 -4.56
CA ASN A 11 -7.56 8.51 -5.11
C ASN A 11 -8.75 7.75 -5.71
N GLY A 12 -9.22 6.75 -4.96
CA GLY A 12 -10.32 5.91 -5.39
C GLY A 12 -9.84 4.55 -5.83
N LYS A 13 -10.75 3.80 -6.44
CA LYS A 13 -10.42 2.46 -6.94
C LYS A 13 -9.47 2.58 -8.13
N VAL A 14 -8.43 1.76 -8.11
CA VAL A 14 -7.48 1.66 -9.22
C VAL A 14 -7.32 0.19 -9.62
N VAL A 15 -6.82 -0.04 -10.82
CA VAL A 15 -6.61 -1.39 -11.34
C VAL A 15 -5.11 -1.67 -11.35
N SER A 16 -4.72 -2.80 -10.77
CA SER A 16 -3.32 -3.17 -10.63
C SER A 16 -2.70 -3.61 -11.95
N THR A 17 -1.37 -3.47 -12.03
CA THR A 17 -0.56 -4.11 -13.06
C THR A 17 0.42 -5.05 -12.36
N ALA A 18 0.82 -6.14 -13.05
CA ALA A 18 1.73 -7.12 -12.46
C ALA A 18 3.08 -6.47 -12.14
N ASN A 19 3.61 -6.79 -10.97
CA ASN A 19 4.88 -6.27 -10.47
C ASN A 19 4.89 -4.74 -10.31
N GLN A 20 3.73 -4.16 -10.12
CA GLN A 20 3.61 -2.73 -9.85
C GLN A 20 4.20 -2.42 -8.49
N VAL A 21 5.06 -1.40 -8.42
CA VAL A 21 5.69 -0.97 -7.18
C VAL A 21 5.09 0.38 -6.77
N ILE A 22 4.56 0.45 -5.56
CA ILE A 22 4.15 1.71 -4.93
C ILE A 22 5.25 2.03 -3.93
N ASP A 23 6.11 2.98 -4.28
CA ASP A 23 7.31 3.32 -3.52
C ASP A 23 7.16 4.67 -2.86
N PHE A 24 7.04 4.67 -1.53
CA PHE A 24 6.82 5.88 -0.74
C PHE A 24 8.10 6.69 -0.53
N THR A 25 9.24 6.15 -0.94
CA THR A 25 10.54 6.83 -0.76
C THR A 25 10.96 7.62 -2.00
N GLN A 26 10.22 7.52 -3.11
CA GLN A 26 10.57 8.24 -4.34
C GLN A 26 10.39 9.74 -4.19
N ASP A 27 11.33 10.51 -4.75
CA ASP A 27 11.26 11.97 -4.74
C ASP A 27 10.01 12.51 -5.44
N SER A 28 9.51 11.78 -6.42
CA SER A 28 8.31 12.18 -7.17
C SER A 28 7.01 11.86 -6.44
N PHE A 29 7.07 11.11 -5.35
CA PHE A 29 5.89 10.83 -4.55
C PHE A 29 5.42 12.14 -3.90
N PRO A 30 4.10 12.30 -3.59
CA PRO A 30 3.58 13.60 -3.15
C PRO A 30 4.36 14.31 -2.05
N TYR A 31 5.06 13.56 -1.21
CA TYR A 31 5.84 14.15 -0.12
C TYR A 31 7.18 13.43 -0.04
N ASN A 32 8.26 14.20 -0.17
CA ASN A 32 9.61 13.66 -0.02
C ASN A 32 9.86 13.22 1.42
N ASN A 33 10.70 12.20 1.58
CA ASN A 33 11.16 11.74 2.88
C ASN A 33 10.02 11.30 3.80
N CYS A 34 9.02 10.63 3.22
CA CYS A 34 7.92 10.12 4.00
C CYS A 34 8.35 8.90 4.80
N ASN A 35 7.94 8.84 6.04
CA ASN A 35 8.14 7.67 6.89
C ASN A 35 6.78 7.01 7.11
N VAL A 36 6.39 6.17 6.17
CA VAL A 36 5.10 5.50 6.19
C VAL A 36 5.14 4.34 7.17
N GLN A 37 4.19 4.32 8.10
CA GLN A 37 4.07 3.27 9.11
C GLN A 37 2.66 2.70 9.21
N TYR A 38 1.82 2.99 8.24
CA TYR A 38 0.44 2.51 8.20
C TYR A 38 0.07 2.24 6.75
N LEU A 39 -0.49 1.08 6.48
CA LEU A 39 -0.99 0.74 5.15
C LEU A 39 -2.27 -0.05 5.28
N HIS A 40 -3.31 0.43 4.64
CA HIS A 40 -4.61 -0.22 4.53
C HIS A 40 -4.89 -0.45 3.06
N ILE A 41 -5.20 -1.66 2.68
CA ILE A 41 -5.57 -2.01 1.31
C ILE A 41 -6.92 -2.70 1.34
N GLN A 42 -7.83 -2.24 0.51
CA GLN A 42 -9.14 -2.88 0.34
C GLN A 42 -9.21 -3.50 -1.05
N THR A 43 -9.64 -4.76 -1.10
CA THR A 43 -9.94 -5.45 -2.35
C THR A 43 -11.46 -5.43 -2.59
N PHE A 44 -11.85 -5.79 -3.82
CA PHE A 44 -13.25 -5.83 -4.21
C PHE A 44 -13.60 -7.21 -4.75
N ALA A 45 -13.76 -7.37 -6.05
CA ALA A 45 -14.24 -8.63 -6.61
C ALA A 45 -13.20 -9.74 -6.66
N THR A 46 -11.91 -9.40 -6.55
CA THR A 46 -10.81 -10.35 -6.78
C THR A 46 -9.76 -10.23 -5.70
N ALA A 47 -9.16 -11.36 -5.32
CA ALA A 47 -8.06 -11.39 -4.37
C ALA A 47 -6.81 -10.72 -4.94
N LEU A 48 -5.95 -10.22 -4.05
CA LEU A 48 -4.72 -9.51 -4.40
C LEU A 48 -3.57 -10.07 -3.58
N ARG A 49 -2.41 -10.27 -4.23
CA ARG A 49 -1.19 -10.68 -3.54
C ARG A 49 -0.20 -9.54 -3.57
N ILE A 50 0.43 -9.28 -2.42
CA ILE A 50 1.43 -8.21 -2.32
C ILE A 50 2.66 -8.69 -1.56
N LYS A 51 3.75 -7.97 -1.74
CA LYS A 51 4.94 -8.05 -0.89
C LYS A 51 5.19 -6.68 -0.28
N LEU A 52 5.76 -6.66 0.92
CA LEU A 52 6.12 -5.43 1.61
C LEU A 52 7.63 -5.28 1.61
N ASN A 53 8.11 -4.08 1.32
CA ASN A 53 9.54 -3.76 1.31
C ASN A 53 10.30 -4.71 0.38
N ASP A 54 11.46 -5.19 0.81
CA ASP A 54 12.23 -6.18 0.05
C ASP A 54 12.05 -7.60 0.59
N GLU A 55 10.98 -7.83 1.36
CA GLU A 55 10.70 -9.13 1.96
C GLU A 55 10.18 -10.11 0.91
N SER A 56 10.48 -11.39 1.13
CA SER A 56 10.00 -12.44 0.25
C SER A 56 8.60 -12.94 0.60
N ALA A 57 8.10 -12.58 1.78
CA ALA A 57 6.78 -13.03 2.24
C ALA A 57 5.68 -12.47 1.34
N ILE A 58 4.74 -13.32 0.96
CA ILE A 58 3.59 -12.94 0.15
C ILE A 58 2.38 -12.83 1.06
N HIS A 59 1.73 -11.68 1.02
CA HIS A 59 0.49 -11.44 1.77
C HIS A 59 -0.69 -11.59 0.82
N TRP A 60 -1.61 -12.48 1.16
CA TRP A 60 -2.84 -12.70 0.41
C TRP A 60 -3.95 -11.85 1.02
N ILE A 61 -4.60 -11.07 0.18
CA ILE A 61 -5.79 -10.30 0.56
C ILE A 61 -6.93 -10.91 -0.24
N ASP A 62 -7.85 -11.60 0.44
CA ASP A 62 -8.98 -12.23 -0.24
C ASP A 62 -9.88 -11.19 -0.88
N ALA A 63 -10.77 -11.63 -1.77
CA ALA A 63 -11.75 -10.72 -2.37
C ALA A 63 -12.64 -10.11 -1.29
N ASP A 64 -12.96 -8.83 -1.46
CA ASP A 64 -13.84 -8.08 -0.55
C ASP A 64 -13.33 -8.06 0.89
N GLU A 65 -12.02 -7.90 1.06
CA GLU A 65 -11.33 -7.90 2.35
C GLU A 65 -10.54 -6.63 2.56
N ASP A 66 -10.25 -6.36 3.83
CA ASP A 66 -9.37 -5.29 4.26
C ASP A 66 -8.07 -5.89 4.79
N PHE A 67 -6.94 -5.32 4.36
CA PHE A 67 -5.61 -5.67 4.84
C PHE A 67 -5.03 -4.45 5.54
N LEU A 68 -4.62 -4.62 6.80
CA LEU A 68 -4.10 -3.52 7.60
C LEU A 68 -2.77 -3.90 8.24
N ILE A 69 -1.78 -3.05 8.02
CA ILE A 69 -0.49 -3.11 8.72
C ILE A 69 -0.24 -1.77 9.38
N ASP A 70 0.19 -1.80 10.63
CA ASP A 70 0.46 -0.61 11.42
C ASP A 70 1.73 -0.81 12.24
N ASP A 71 2.37 0.28 12.59
CA ASP A 71 3.57 0.32 13.46
C ASP A 71 4.80 -0.39 12.90
N ILE A 72 4.93 -0.49 11.58
CA ILE A 72 6.18 -0.91 10.95
C ILE A 72 6.54 0.07 9.83
N ASN A 73 7.82 0.20 9.55
CA ASN A 73 8.28 1.03 8.45
C ASN A 73 7.94 0.36 7.13
N ILE A 74 7.23 1.08 6.27
CA ILE A 74 6.86 0.59 4.95
C ILE A 74 7.46 1.53 3.91
N ASP A 75 8.51 1.09 3.24
CA ASP A 75 9.13 1.86 2.16
C ASP A 75 8.35 1.73 0.87
N LYS A 76 7.82 0.54 0.62
CA LYS A 76 7.09 0.25 -0.61
C LYS A 76 6.23 -1.00 -0.44
N PHE A 77 5.26 -1.17 -1.33
CA PHE A 77 4.62 -2.46 -1.51
C PHE A 77 4.57 -2.80 -2.98
N ILE A 78 4.66 -4.09 -3.29
CA ILE A 78 4.73 -4.61 -4.64
C ILE A 78 3.49 -5.46 -4.88
N ILE A 79 2.77 -5.16 -5.96
CA ILE A 79 1.57 -5.89 -6.32
C ILE A 79 1.95 -6.97 -7.33
N LEU A 80 1.57 -8.21 -7.05
CA LEU A 80 1.96 -9.36 -7.88
C LEU A 80 0.95 -9.67 -9.00
N ASP A 81 -0.31 -9.28 -8.82
CA ASP A 81 -1.39 -9.62 -9.74
C ASP A 81 -1.76 -8.42 -10.60
N SER A 82 -2.13 -8.67 -11.86
CA SER A 82 -2.63 -7.61 -12.74
C SER A 82 -4.14 -7.70 -12.86
N GLY A 83 -4.76 -6.55 -13.19
CA GLY A 83 -6.20 -6.49 -13.45
C GLY A 83 -7.07 -6.58 -12.21
N VAL A 84 -6.50 -6.35 -11.02
CA VAL A 84 -7.25 -6.40 -9.76
C VAL A 84 -7.59 -4.99 -9.31
N GLU A 85 -8.86 -4.76 -9.04
CA GLU A 85 -9.35 -3.50 -8.52
C GLU A 85 -9.04 -3.41 -7.02
N TYR A 86 -8.43 -2.31 -6.58
CA TYR A 86 -8.09 -2.10 -5.17
C TYR A 86 -8.10 -0.62 -4.83
N TYR A 87 -8.06 -0.34 -3.53
CA TYR A 87 -7.95 1.01 -2.98
C TYR A 87 -6.99 0.96 -1.81
N TYR A 88 -6.07 1.91 -1.71
CA TYR A 88 -5.16 1.93 -0.56
C TYR A 88 -5.15 3.28 0.13
N THR A 89 -4.85 3.24 1.43
CA THR A 89 -4.55 4.39 2.26
C THR A 89 -3.26 4.10 3.01
N ALA A 90 -2.33 5.04 2.97
CA ALA A 90 -1.09 4.95 3.74
C ALA A 90 -0.96 6.21 4.59
N MET A 91 -0.31 6.10 5.73
CA MET A 91 -0.10 7.23 6.62
C MET A 91 1.35 7.30 7.06
N SER A 92 1.89 8.50 7.16
CA SER A 92 3.27 8.70 7.59
C SER A 92 3.33 9.49 8.88
N VAL A 93 4.41 9.26 9.65
CA VAL A 93 4.66 9.98 10.91
C VAL A 93 5.34 11.34 10.68
N GLU A 94 5.73 11.62 9.45
CA GLU A 94 6.37 12.89 9.10
C GLU A 94 5.80 13.49 7.83
#